data_2d522cf72f48ba860c81a6806ca1c7b2
#
_entry.id   2d522cf72f48ba860c81a6806ca1c7b2
#
_cell.length_a   1.000
_cell.length_b   1.000
_cell.length_c   1.000
_cell.angle_alpha   90.00
_cell.angle_beta   90.00
_cell.angle_gamma   90.00
#
_symmetry.space_group_name_H-M   'P 1'
#
loop_
_entity.id
_entity.type
_entity.pdbx_description
1 polymer ?
#
loop_
_entity_poly.entity_id
_entity_poly.type
_entity_poly.pdbx_seq_one_letter_code
_entity_poly.pdbx_strand_id
1 'polypeptide(L)'
;MSYILHLGHQPTDVAGISGLLNTTAIGFDANLDVNGIRFIASRSYAMPFSLGFAAPAGDLWLGFRYVPPNGDADLITEANASFIEFFDANQVRVAQIQPVASTDRYHAVARGDTTVQGNSSYTPPNGQPQWIDVRVAVAASITIDFYVDGVLHSSATAANTQGKGKPVQIVFPNVGLHGTSVTRTWYYAHFAVLDGVSTIGRRFVRRTPNAIATFSQMAGSIDALKDEDVGTRLSSNAAGQRLSFSLTGPTGPAAVAAIAGVHVKQVAQAGTVGPQAAAGFLRMGGVNHDAAPVTVPSLAPRSVYSTWALNPADSSAWTSVTLPAEVGILSA
;
A
#
# COMPACT_ATOMS: atom_id res chain seq x y z
N MET A 1 7.50 -4.77 16.34
CA MET A 1 7.77 -4.72 14.89
C MET A 1 6.57 -4.11 14.17
N SER A 2 6.83 -3.33 13.14
CA SER A 2 5.72 -2.80 12.30
C SER A 2 5.10 -3.96 11.52
N TYR A 3 3.79 -4.09 11.58
CA TYR A 3 3.04 -4.99 10.70
C TYR A 3 2.75 -4.38 9.33
N ILE A 4 3.17 -3.13 9.10
CA ILE A 4 3.01 -2.46 7.81
C ILE A 4 4.25 -2.71 6.97
N LEU A 5 4.05 -3.30 5.80
CA LEU A 5 5.08 -3.53 4.80
C LEU A 5 5.07 -2.42 3.75
N HIS A 6 3.86 -1.96 3.35
CA HIS A 6 3.71 -0.87 2.39
C HIS A 6 2.35 -0.18 2.56
N LEU A 7 2.35 1.14 2.42
CA LEU A 7 1.15 1.94 2.25
C LEU A 7 1.32 2.84 1.04
N GLY A 8 0.34 2.84 0.15
CA GLY A 8 0.38 3.62 -1.08
C GLY A 8 -0.97 4.23 -1.42
N HIS A 9 -0.94 5.43 -2.01
CA HIS A 9 -2.14 6.17 -2.38
C HIS A 9 -1.95 7.02 -3.64
N GLN A 10 -0.71 7.04 -4.17
CA GLN A 10 -0.35 7.90 -5.30
C GLN A 10 0.70 7.22 -6.20
N PRO A 11 0.90 7.72 -7.43
CA PRO A 11 1.83 7.12 -8.38
C PRO A 11 3.26 6.94 -7.89
N THR A 12 3.77 7.82 -7.04
CA THR A 12 5.12 7.74 -6.47
C THR A 12 5.30 6.65 -5.43
N ASP A 13 4.19 6.10 -4.91
CA ASP A 13 4.22 4.98 -3.97
C ASP A 13 4.36 3.62 -4.64
N VAL A 14 4.27 3.57 -5.96
CA VAL A 14 4.38 2.36 -6.75
C VAL A 14 5.54 2.46 -7.74
N ALA A 15 6.21 1.34 -8.00
CA ALA A 15 7.22 1.26 -9.03
C ALA A 15 6.55 0.86 -10.35
N GLY A 16 6.86 1.56 -11.43
CA GLY A 16 6.26 1.23 -12.72
C GLY A 16 6.51 2.28 -13.79
N ILE A 17 5.65 2.30 -14.78
CA ILE A 17 5.77 3.14 -15.96
C ILE A 17 5.35 4.58 -15.64
N SER A 18 6.06 5.54 -16.25
CA SER A 18 5.62 6.93 -16.28
C SER A 18 4.25 7.05 -16.96
N GLY A 19 3.34 7.80 -16.37
CA GLY A 19 2.00 8.02 -16.91
C GLY A 19 0.86 7.59 -15.98
N LEU A 20 1.16 6.98 -14.84
CA LEU A 20 0.19 6.89 -13.75
C LEU A 20 -0.14 8.31 -13.28
N LEU A 21 -1.42 8.61 -13.17
CA LEU A 21 -1.88 9.95 -12.84
C LEU A 21 -2.51 9.97 -11.45
N ASN A 22 -2.08 10.93 -10.66
CA ASN A 22 -2.77 11.26 -9.42
C ASN A 22 -4.14 11.87 -9.73
N THR A 23 -5.18 11.47 -8.99
CA THR A 23 -6.53 11.90 -9.29
C THR A 23 -7.43 11.95 -8.07
N THR A 24 -8.33 12.93 -8.05
CA THR A 24 -9.49 12.98 -7.16
C THR A 24 -10.75 12.42 -7.83
N ALA A 25 -10.61 11.76 -8.99
CA ALA A 25 -11.73 11.18 -9.74
C ALA A 25 -12.32 9.95 -9.03
N ILE A 26 -13.23 9.25 -9.71
CA ILE A 26 -13.88 8.04 -9.22
C ILE A 26 -12.84 7.08 -8.62
N GLY A 27 -13.12 6.51 -7.45
CA GLY A 27 -12.29 5.49 -6.81
C GLY A 27 -11.54 5.95 -5.56
N PHE A 28 -11.36 7.25 -5.34
CA PHE A 28 -10.87 7.71 -4.05
C PHE A 28 -12.01 7.91 -3.04
N ASP A 29 -11.68 7.89 -1.77
CA ASP A 29 -12.60 8.14 -0.67
C ASP A 29 -12.13 9.37 0.11
N ALA A 30 -12.86 10.48 -0.03
CA ALA A 30 -12.53 11.76 0.59
C ALA A 30 -12.49 11.71 2.14
N ASN A 31 -13.12 10.69 2.76
CA ASN A 31 -13.05 10.50 4.20
C ASN A 31 -11.72 9.86 4.64
N LEU A 32 -10.97 9.26 3.71
CA LEU A 32 -9.75 8.52 3.99
C LEU A 32 -8.51 9.20 3.42
N ASP A 33 -8.61 9.68 2.18
CA ASP A 33 -7.52 10.34 1.46
C ASP A 33 -8.07 11.38 0.49
N VAL A 34 -7.19 12.21 -0.04
CA VAL A 34 -7.51 13.23 -1.06
C VAL A 34 -7.21 12.78 -2.48
N ASN A 35 -6.52 11.65 -2.65
CA ASN A 35 -6.02 11.19 -3.93
C ASN A 35 -6.20 9.68 -4.14
N GLY A 36 -6.20 9.28 -5.42
CA GLY A 36 -6.07 7.91 -5.88
C GLY A 36 -5.21 7.86 -7.15
N ILE A 37 -4.92 6.67 -7.64
CA ILE A 37 -4.15 6.45 -8.85
C ILE A 37 -5.10 6.17 -10.00
N ARG A 38 -5.03 7.00 -11.02
CA ARG A 38 -5.69 6.76 -12.30
C ARG A 38 -4.77 6.01 -13.24
N PHE A 39 -5.29 4.99 -13.81
CA PHE A 39 -4.63 4.09 -14.70
C PHE A 39 -5.35 4.03 -16.03
N ILE A 40 -4.64 4.23 -17.13
CA ILE A 40 -5.20 4.20 -18.48
C ILE A 40 -4.47 3.15 -19.29
N ALA A 41 -5.19 2.21 -19.86
CA ALA A 41 -4.62 1.21 -20.72
C ALA A 41 -5.55 0.77 -21.84
N SER A 42 -4.96 0.16 -22.86
CA SER A 42 -5.64 -0.50 -23.96
C SER A 42 -4.88 -1.80 -24.30
N ARG A 43 -5.40 -2.59 -25.23
CA ARG A 43 -4.68 -3.78 -25.73
C ARG A 43 -3.27 -3.45 -26.23
N SER A 44 -3.09 -2.28 -26.82
CA SER A 44 -1.81 -1.83 -27.38
C SER A 44 -0.93 -1.05 -26.40
N TYR A 45 -1.45 -0.77 -25.19
CA TYR A 45 -0.79 0.07 -24.21
C TYR A 45 -1.04 -0.44 -22.81
N ALA A 46 -0.05 -1.12 -22.27
CA ALA A 46 -0.07 -1.63 -20.91
C ALA A 46 0.75 -0.74 -19.99
N MET A 47 0.27 -0.54 -18.77
CA MET A 47 0.97 0.22 -17.73
C MET A 47 1.12 -0.65 -16.47
N PRO A 48 2.04 -1.63 -16.47
CA PRO A 48 2.27 -2.42 -15.27
C PRO A 48 2.86 -1.56 -14.17
N PHE A 49 2.48 -1.84 -12.93
CA PHE A 49 3.09 -1.25 -11.75
C PHE A 49 3.29 -2.31 -10.67
N SER A 50 4.15 -2.02 -9.71
CA SER A 50 4.46 -2.96 -8.64
C SER A 50 4.64 -2.29 -7.29
N LEU A 51 4.44 -3.07 -6.24
CA LEU A 51 4.71 -2.74 -4.84
C LEU A 51 5.82 -3.67 -4.37
N GLY A 52 6.94 -3.11 -3.91
CA GLY A 52 8.05 -3.88 -3.33
C GLY A 52 8.12 -3.65 -1.81
N PHE A 53 8.42 -4.71 -1.05
CA PHE A 53 8.48 -4.67 0.41
C PHE A 53 9.38 -5.78 0.98
N ALA A 54 9.65 -5.73 2.28
CA ALA A 54 10.37 -6.80 2.96
C ALA A 54 9.50 -8.06 3.07
N ALA A 55 10.13 -9.24 3.10
CA ALA A 55 9.42 -10.50 3.29
C ALA A 55 8.61 -10.48 4.60
N PRO A 56 7.33 -10.84 4.58
CA PRO A 56 6.49 -10.89 5.78
C PRO A 56 6.93 -12.02 6.71
N ALA A 57 6.80 -11.82 8.02
CA ALA A 57 6.98 -12.89 8.99
C ALA A 57 5.76 -13.82 9.01
N GLY A 58 4.56 -13.26 8.98
CA GLY A 58 3.27 -13.96 8.91
C GLY A 58 2.75 -14.13 7.48
N ASP A 59 1.44 -14.20 7.35
CA ASP A 59 0.76 -14.19 6.06
C ASP A 59 0.78 -12.78 5.47
N LEU A 60 0.96 -12.68 4.16
CA LEU A 60 0.83 -11.43 3.46
C LEU A 60 -0.65 -11.08 3.29
N TRP A 61 -1.00 -9.84 3.59
CA TRP A 61 -2.30 -9.27 3.29
C TRP A 61 -2.15 -8.03 2.41
N LEU A 62 -2.81 -8.02 1.27
CA LEU A 62 -2.95 -6.86 0.39
C LEU A 62 -4.38 -6.38 0.46
N GLY A 63 -4.58 -5.08 0.71
CA GLY A 63 -5.89 -4.41 0.60
C GLY A 63 -5.78 -3.17 -0.26
N PHE A 64 -6.79 -2.89 -1.09
CA PHE A 64 -6.88 -1.66 -1.87
C PHE A 64 -8.31 -1.40 -2.33
N ARG A 65 -8.58 -0.13 -2.67
CA ARG A 65 -9.81 0.26 -3.33
C ARG A 65 -9.63 0.21 -4.83
N TYR A 66 -10.57 -0.37 -5.53
CA TYR A 66 -10.54 -0.61 -6.97
C TYR A 66 -11.82 -0.16 -7.61
N VAL A 67 -11.72 0.50 -8.77
CA VAL A 67 -12.87 0.77 -9.63
C VAL A 67 -12.56 0.25 -11.02
N PRO A 68 -13.28 -0.79 -11.46
CA PRO A 68 -13.18 -1.29 -12.83
C PRO A 68 -13.71 -0.25 -13.83
N PRO A 69 -13.31 -0.32 -15.09
CA PRO A 69 -13.79 0.58 -16.11
C PRO A 69 -15.29 0.45 -16.34
N ASN A 70 -15.91 1.51 -16.83
CA ASN A 70 -17.29 1.49 -17.28
C ASN A 70 -17.39 0.77 -18.64
N GLY A 71 -18.36 -0.15 -18.77
CA GLY A 71 -18.79 -0.77 -20.01
C GLY A 71 -18.06 -2.04 -20.38
N ASP A 72 -18.87 -2.97 -20.81
CA ASP A 72 -18.66 -4.22 -21.52
C ASP A 72 -17.97 -5.40 -20.85
N ALA A 73 -18.69 -6.50 -20.92
CA ALA A 73 -18.32 -7.87 -20.62
C ALA A 73 -17.04 -8.37 -21.37
N ASP A 74 -16.47 -7.56 -22.24
CA ASP A 74 -15.29 -7.88 -23.02
C ASP A 74 -13.97 -7.71 -22.25
N LEU A 75 -14.05 -7.56 -20.94
CA LEU A 75 -12.91 -7.25 -20.10
C LEU A 75 -11.81 -8.32 -20.12
N ILE A 76 -12.12 -9.54 -20.49
CA ILE A 76 -11.21 -10.65 -20.29
C ILE A 76 -11.28 -11.64 -21.45
N THR A 77 -10.44 -11.43 -22.46
CA THR A 77 -10.37 -12.35 -23.60
C THR A 77 -9.13 -13.24 -23.61
N GLU A 78 -8.13 -12.95 -22.78
CA GLU A 78 -6.87 -13.70 -22.81
C GLU A 78 -6.79 -14.70 -21.66
N ALA A 79 -6.81 -16.00 -22.02
CA ALA A 79 -6.42 -17.06 -21.11
C ALA A 79 -4.99 -16.80 -20.60
N ASN A 80 -4.78 -16.87 -19.28
CA ASN A 80 -3.50 -16.65 -18.58
C ASN A 80 -3.10 -15.18 -18.30
N ALA A 81 -3.91 -14.19 -18.65
CA ALA A 81 -3.70 -12.86 -18.11
C ALA A 81 -3.78 -12.88 -16.56
N SER A 82 -3.13 -11.95 -15.90
CA SER A 82 -3.20 -11.82 -14.45
C SER A 82 -3.68 -10.42 -14.07
N PHE A 83 -4.55 -10.35 -13.08
CA PHE A 83 -4.96 -9.09 -12.47
C PHE A 83 -3.92 -8.64 -11.43
N ILE A 84 -3.49 -9.58 -10.60
CA ILE A 84 -2.48 -9.35 -9.57
C ILE A 84 -1.56 -10.57 -9.53
N GLU A 85 -0.26 -10.36 -9.40
CA GLU A 85 0.75 -11.41 -9.26
C GLU A 85 1.60 -11.17 -8.02
N PHE A 86 1.98 -12.25 -7.34
CA PHE A 86 2.79 -12.24 -6.12
C PHE A 86 4.10 -12.99 -6.39
N PHE A 87 5.24 -12.33 -6.20
CA PHE A 87 6.57 -12.87 -6.46
C PHE A 87 7.40 -12.94 -5.18
N ASP A 88 8.14 -14.03 -5.01
CA ASP A 88 9.12 -14.18 -3.96
C ASP A 88 10.43 -13.43 -4.26
N ALA A 89 11.41 -13.53 -3.36
CA ALA A 89 12.72 -12.88 -3.51
C ALA A 89 13.53 -13.39 -4.71
N ASN A 90 13.22 -14.58 -5.22
CA ASN A 90 13.85 -15.18 -6.40
C ASN A 90 13.10 -14.84 -7.70
N GLN A 91 12.16 -13.91 -7.66
CA GLN A 91 11.28 -13.55 -8.77
C GLN A 91 10.44 -14.74 -9.29
N VAL A 92 10.15 -15.70 -8.40
CA VAL A 92 9.26 -16.82 -8.70
C VAL A 92 7.83 -16.41 -8.32
N ARG A 93 6.90 -16.55 -9.25
CA ARG A 93 5.48 -16.30 -8.99
C ARG A 93 4.91 -17.39 -8.11
N VAL A 94 4.44 -17.01 -6.92
CA VAL A 94 3.88 -17.94 -5.91
C VAL A 94 2.37 -17.97 -5.92
N ALA A 95 1.72 -16.87 -6.29
CA ALA A 95 0.26 -16.77 -6.34
C ALA A 95 -0.18 -15.69 -7.34
N GLN A 96 -1.44 -15.70 -7.73
CA GLN A 96 -2.04 -14.66 -8.57
C GLN A 96 -3.55 -14.62 -8.44
N ILE A 97 -4.16 -13.46 -8.76
CA ILE A 97 -5.57 -13.34 -9.10
C ILE A 97 -5.65 -13.27 -10.61
N GLN A 98 -6.39 -14.19 -11.20
CA GLN A 98 -6.48 -14.36 -12.64
C GLN A 98 -7.93 -14.22 -13.10
N PRO A 99 -8.16 -13.52 -14.22
CA PRO A 99 -9.45 -13.57 -14.88
C PRO A 99 -9.70 -14.95 -15.49
N VAL A 100 -10.96 -15.35 -15.50
CA VAL A 100 -11.41 -16.57 -16.17
C VAL A 100 -11.76 -16.22 -17.62
N ALA A 101 -11.04 -16.83 -18.55
CA ALA A 101 -11.24 -16.56 -19.99
C ALA A 101 -12.72 -16.66 -20.41
N SER A 102 -13.15 -15.71 -21.23
CA SER A 102 -14.51 -15.61 -21.77
C SER A 102 -15.60 -15.40 -20.70
N THR A 103 -15.22 -14.99 -19.50
CA THR A 103 -16.16 -14.62 -18.44
C THR A 103 -15.64 -13.33 -17.78
N ASP A 104 -16.51 -12.60 -17.10
CA ASP A 104 -16.13 -11.41 -16.34
C ASP A 104 -15.72 -11.76 -14.90
N ARG A 105 -15.27 -12.99 -14.68
CA ARG A 105 -15.00 -13.51 -13.34
C ARG A 105 -13.51 -13.56 -13.04
N TYR A 106 -13.18 -13.45 -11.76
CA TYR A 106 -11.83 -13.61 -11.24
C TYR A 106 -11.75 -14.80 -10.31
N HIS A 107 -10.60 -15.47 -10.31
CA HIS A 107 -10.30 -16.54 -9.37
C HIS A 107 -8.90 -16.41 -8.78
N ALA A 108 -8.72 -16.98 -7.58
CA ALA A 108 -7.44 -17.16 -6.93
C ALA A 108 -6.68 -18.34 -7.56
N VAL A 109 -5.38 -18.20 -7.74
CA VAL A 109 -4.51 -19.26 -8.28
C VAL A 109 -3.27 -19.40 -7.40
N ALA A 110 -3.11 -20.57 -6.78
CA ALA A 110 -1.91 -20.95 -6.04
C ALA A 110 -0.91 -21.61 -6.99
N ARG A 111 0.35 -21.19 -6.92
CA ARG A 111 1.45 -21.67 -7.76
C ARG A 111 2.50 -22.40 -6.94
N GLY A 112 2.10 -23.51 -6.33
CA GLY A 112 3.00 -24.40 -5.61
C GLY A 112 3.77 -25.35 -6.54
N ASP A 113 3.85 -26.63 -6.15
CA ASP A 113 4.43 -27.67 -6.99
C ASP A 113 3.61 -27.90 -8.25
N THR A 114 2.31 -27.72 -8.13
CA THR A 114 1.35 -27.66 -9.23
C THR A 114 0.58 -26.33 -9.18
N THR A 115 -0.06 -25.97 -10.28
CA THR A 115 -0.99 -24.83 -10.32
C THR A 115 -2.38 -25.30 -9.91
N VAL A 116 -2.94 -24.71 -8.87
CA VAL A 116 -4.31 -24.96 -8.40
C VAL A 116 -5.13 -23.68 -8.55
N GLN A 117 -6.29 -23.79 -9.15
CA GLN A 117 -7.25 -22.70 -9.35
C GLN A 117 -8.43 -22.87 -8.41
N GLY A 118 -8.82 -21.79 -7.75
CA GLY A 118 -10.05 -21.73 -6.96
C GLY A 118 -11.29 -21.54 -7.83
N ASN A 119 -12.45 -21.75 -7.25
CA ASN A 119 -13.71 -21.40 -7.92
C ASN A 119 -13.80 -19.90 -8.15
N SER A 120 -14.42 -19.49 -9.24
CA SER A 120 -14.67 -18.08 -9.54
C SER A 120 -16.13 -17.73 -9.30
N SER A 121 -16.38 -16.76 -8.44
CA SER A 121 -17.74 -16.29 -8.14
C SER A 121 -17.92 -14.79 -8.27
N TYR A 122 -16.82 -14.05 -8.46
CA TYR A 122 -16.83 -12.59 -8.47
C TYR A 122 -16.76 -12.04 -9.89
N THR A 123 -17.75 -11.22 -10.23
CA THR A 123 -17.77 -10.39 -11.43
C THR A 123 -17.72 -8.93 -11.01
N PRO A 124 -16.69 -8.15 -11.41
CA PRO A 124 -16.59 -6.73 -11.07
C PRO A 124 -17.79 -5.96 -11.65
N PRO A 125 -18.54 -5.22 -10.83
CA PRO A 125 -19.57 -4.33 -11.36
C PRO A 125 -18.93 -3.11 -12.02
N ASN A 126 -19.34 -2.82 -13.23
CA ASN A 126 -18.80 -1.72 -14.04
C ASN A 126 -18.85 -0.37 -13.30
N GLY A 127 -17.71 0.31 -13.21
CA GLY A 127 -17.60 1.66 -12.67
C GLY A 127 -17.93 1.81 -11.18
N GLN A 128 -18.14 0.73 -10.46
CA GLN A 128 -18.45 0.79 -9.03
C GLN A 128 -17.21 0.54 -8.18
N PRO A 129 -16.94 1.40 -7.18
CA PRO A 129 -15.82 1.22 -6.29
C PRO A 129 -16.03 0.02 -5.37
N GLN A 130 -14.97 -0.78 -5.18
CA GLN A 130 -14.96 -1.96 -4.34
C GLN A 130 -13.67 -2.02 -3.53
N TRP A 131 -13.73 -2.72 -2.40
CA TRP A 131 -12.55 -3.07 -1.62
C TRP A 131 -12.12 -4.47 -1.97
N ILE A 132 -10.90 -4.60 -2.46
CA ILE A 132 -10.25 -5.86 -2.75
C ILE A 132 -9.29 -6.16 -1.61
N ASP A 133 -9.39 -7.37 -1.05
CA ASP A 133 -8.44 -7.88 -0.07
C ASP A 133 -7.94 -9.26 -0.54
N VAL A 134 -6.63 -9.48 -0.45
CA VAL A 134 -5.98 -10.74 -0.84
C VAL A 134 -5.06 -11.20 0.28
N ARG A 135 -5.23 -12.45 0.72
CA ARG A 135 -4.30 -13.11 1.63
C ARG A 135 -3.44 -14.08 0.86
N VAL A 136 -2.14 -14.08 1.13
CA VAL A 136 -1.20 -15.11 0.64
C VAL A 136 -0.44 -15.69 1.81
N ALA A 137 -0.65 -16.96 2.08
CA ALA A 137 0.07 -17.73 3.08
C ALA A 137 1.05 -18.69 2.38
N VAL A 138 2.31 -18.67 2.79
CA VAL A 138 3.38 -19.53 2.22
C VAL A 138 4.08 -20.26 3.34
N ALA A 139 3.94 -21.59 3.32
CA ALA A 139 4.57 -22.56 4.23
C ALA A 139 4.81 -23.88 3.48
N ALA A 140 4.48 -25.04 4.04
CA ALA A 140 4.45 -26.32 3.34
C ALA A 140 3.41 -26.37 2.20
N SER A 141 2.49 -25.42 2.20
CA SER A 141 1.58 -25.13 1.10
C SER A 141 1.54 -23.65 0.82
N ILE A 142 1.08 -23.28 -0.38
CA ILE A 142 0.74 -21.91 -0.77
C ILE A 142 -0.76 -21.83 -0.83
N THR A 143 -1.32 -20.94 -0.02
CA THR A 143 -2.76 -20.62 -0.03
C THR A 143 -2.95 -19.17 -0.44
N ILE A 144 -3.90 -18.92 -1.34
CA ILE A 144 -4.34 -17.58 -1.71
C ILE A 144 -5.84 -17.48 -1.57
N ASP A 145 -6.31 -16.45 -0.87
CA ASP A 145 -7.70 -16.12 -0.66
C ASP A 145 -8.01 -14.75 -1.25
N PHE A 146 -9.08 -14.65 -2.00
CA PHE A 146 -9.53 -13.42 -2.67
C PHE A 146 -10.88 -12.99 -2.12
N TYR A 147 -10.91 -11.78 -1.56
CA TYR A 147 -12.08 -11.17 -0.96
C TYR A 147 -12.46 -9.89 -1.70
N VAL A 148 -13.76 -9.63 -1.78
CA VAL A 148 -14.32 -8.35 -2.24
C VAL A 148 -15.33 -7.87 -1.22
N ASP A 149 -15.18 -6.62 -0.79
CA ASP A 149 -16.00 -5.99 0.25
C ASP A 149 -16.12 -6.88 1.52
N GLY A 150 -15.02 -7.58 1.85
CA GLY A 150 -14.90 -8.47 2.99
C GLY A 150 -15.48 -9.88 2.81
N VAL A 151 -16.08 -10.19 1.65
CA VAL A 151 -16.63 -11.51 1.33
C VAL A 151 -15.61 -12.35 0.56
N LEU A 152 -15.37 -13.60 0.99
CA LEU A 152 -14.50 -14.54 0.28
C LEU A 152 -15.18 -15.01 -1.03
N HIS A 153 -14.53 -14.76 -2.15
CA HIS A 153 -15.02 -15.14 -3.49
C HIS A 153 -14.26 -16.29 -4.13
N SER A 154 -12.99 -16.45 -3.79
CA SER A 154 -12.18 -17.53 -4.34
C SER A 154 -11.04 -17.88 -3.38
N SER A 155 -10.70 -19.15 -3.30
CA SER A 155 -9.56 -19.67 -2.54
C SER A 155 -8.91 -20.81 -3.30
N ALA A 156 -7.58 -20.88 -3.25
CA ALA A 156 -6.79 -21.96 -3.84
C ALA A 156 -5.64 -22.34 -2.92
N THR A 157 -5.33 -23.64 -2.85
CA THR A 157 -4.20 -24.15 -2.08
C THR A 157 -3.43 -25.19 -2.91
N ALA A 158 -2.11 -25.04 -2.98
CA ALA A 158 -1.20 -25.98 -3.64
C ALA A 158 -0.07 -26.38 -2.70
N ALA A 159 0.44 -27.60 -2.79
CA ALA A 159 1.63 -28.03 -2.06
C ALA A 159 2.86 -27.19 -2.46
N ASN A 160 3.80 -26.97 -1.52
CA ASN A 160 5.02 -26.19 -1.72
C ASN A 160 6.26 -26.97 -1.24
N THR A 161 6.47 -28.17 -1.77
CA THR A 161 7.61 -29.02 -1.38
C THR A 161 8.92 -28.48 -1.97
N GLN A 162 8.84 -27.67 -3.04
CA GLN A 162 9.98 -26.99 -3.66
C GLN A 162 10.48 -25.78 -2.84
N GLY A 163 9.75 -25.37 -1.78
CA GLY A 163 10.21 -24.35 -0.86
C GLY A 163 10.20 -22.93 -1.46
N LYS A 164 9.22 -22.59 -2.31
CA LYS A 164 9.04 -21.20 -2.77
C LYS A 164 8.86 -20.28 -1.58
N GLY A 165 9.46 -19.08 -1.67
CA GLY A 165 9.49 -18.11 -0.59
C GLY A 165 8.19 -17.29 -0.45
N LYS A 166 8.11 -16.54 0.64
CA LYS A 166 7.03 -15.58 0.86
C LYS A 166 7.15 -14.41 -0.13
N PRO A 167 6.03 -13.80 -0.55
CA PRO A 167 6.05 -12.68 -1.47
C PRO A 167 6.82 -11.49 -0.91
N VAL A 168 7.60 -10.83 -1.76
CA VAL A 168 8.29 -9.57 -1.51
C VAL A 168 7.93 -8.52 -2.56
N GLN A 169 7.18 -8.92 -3.58
CA GLN A 169 6.71 -8.04 -4.63
C GLN A 169 5.29 -8.44 -5.05
N ILE A 170 4.46 -7.44 -5.26
CA ILE A 170 3.15 -7.55 -5.89
C ILE A 170 3.23 -6.80 -7.20
N VAL A 171 2.83 -7.44 -8.29
CA VAL A 171 2.77 -6.84 -9.62
C VAL A 171 1.34 -6.80 -10.09
N PHE A 172 0.93 -5.65 -10.61
CA PHE A 172 -0.27 -5.47 -11.40
C PHE A 172 0.17 -5.45 -12.87
N PRO A 173 0.25 -6.62 -13.53
CA PRO A 173 1.09 -6.77 -14.71
C PRO A 173 0.48 -6.13 -15.93
N ASN A 174 -0.80 -6.19 -16.04
CA ASN A 174 -1.45 -5.62 -17.17
C ASN A 174 -2.88 -5.45 -17.03
N VAL A 175 -3.16 -4.47 -17.62
CA VAL A 175 -4.44 -4.06 -17.87
C VAL A 175 -4.83 -4.13 -19.31
N GLY A 176 -3.97 -4.54 -20.18
CA GLY A 176 -4.25 -4.96 -21.55
C GLY A 176 -5.05 -6.26 -21.65
N LEU A 177 -5.89 -6.52 -20.64
CA LEU A 177 -6.80 -7.66 -20.59
C LEU A 177 -7.96 -7.57 -21.59
N HIS A 178 -7.95 -6.52 -22.40
CA HIS A 178 -9.02 -6.24 -23.34
C HIS A 178 -8.72 -6.79 -24.71
N GLY A 179 -9.59 -7.64 -25.20
CA GLY A 179 -9.62 -8.06 -26.59
C GLY A 179 -9.93 -6.94 -27.59
N THR A 180 -10.21 -5.74 -27.12
CA THR A 180 -10.56 -4.60 -27.96
C THR A 180 -9.46 -3.53 -27.97
N SER A 181 -9.34 -2.77 -29.04
CA SER A 181 -8.44 -1.62 -29.17
C SER A 181 -8.90 -0.39 -28.35
N VAL A 182 -9.94 -0.51 -27.56
CA VAL A 182 -10.54 0.59 -26.82
C VAL A 182 -9.74 0.88 -25.57
N THR A 183 -9.35 2.14 -25.38
CA THR A 183 -8.71 2.61 -24.15
C THR A 183 -9.70 2.60 -22.99
N ARG A 184 -9.30 2.05 -21.88
CA ARG A 184 -10.08 1.99 -20.65
C ARG A 184 -9.34 2.66 -19.51
N THR A 185 -10.08 3.06 -18.50
CA THR A 185 -9.52 3.72 -17.30
C THR A 185 -9.91 2.93 -16.06
N TRP A 186 -8.90 2.61 -15.27
CA TRP A 186 -9.04 2.00 -13.95
C TRP A 186 -8.62 2.98 -12.87
N TYR A 187 -9.16 2.80 -11.70
CA TYR A 187 -8.76 3.58 -10.54
C TYR A 187 -8.38 2.67 -9.39
N TYR A 188 -7.29 3.01 -8.74
CA TYR A 188 -6.79 2.34 -7.56
C TYR A 188 -6.56 3.36 -6.45
N ALA A 189 -6.79 2.98 -5.22
CA ALA A 189 -6.51 3.83 -4.06
C ALA A 189 -6.23 2.98 -2.83
N HIS A 190 -5.64 3.58 -1.80
CA HIS A 190 -5.50 3.00 -0.47
C HIS A 190 -4.81 1.63 -0.44
N PHE A 191 -3.70 1.47 -1.15
CA PHE A 191 -2.91 0.25 -1.05
C PHE A 191 -2.36 0.08 0.36
N ALA A 192 -2.65 -1.08 0.96
CA ALA A 192 -2.09 -1.52 2.23
C ALA A 192 -1.52 -2.94 2.07
N VAL A 193 -0.25 -3.12 2.37
CA VAL A 193 0.39 -4.45 2.45
C VAL A 193 0.78 -4.67 3.90
N LEU A 194 0.20 -5.68 4.53
CA LEU A 194 0.34 -5.96 5.95
C LEU A 194 0.94 -7.35 6.18
N ASP A 195 1.68 -7.48 7.27
CA ASP A 195 2.32 -8.72 7.76
C ASP A 195 1.50 -9.32 8.89
N GLY A 196 0.91 -10.49 8.67
CA GLY A 196 0.18 -11.26 9.67
C GLY A 196 -1.14 -10.62 10.16
N VAL A 197 -1.54 -9.49 9.58
CA VAL A 197 -2.73 -8.74 9.98
C VAL A 197 -3.65 -8.57 8.78
N SER A 198 -4.91 -8.99 8.91
CA SER A 198 -5.90 -8.86 7.85
C SER A 198 -6.15 -7.40 7.46
N THR A 199 -6.29 -7.14 6.16
CA THR A 199 -6.72 -5.84 5.62
C THR A 199 -8.24 -5.69 5.58
N ILE A 200 -8.99 -6.79 5.74
CA ILE A 200 -10.46 -6.78 5.70
C ILE A 200 -11.02 -5.84 6.76
N GLY A 201 -11.83 -4.89 6.33
CA GLY A 201 -12.43 -3.89 7.20
C GLY A 201 -11.46 -2.85 7.75
N ARG A 202 -10.16 -2.95 7.45
CA ARG A 202 -9.14 -1.97 7.86
C ARG A 202 -8.87 -1.00 6.73
N ARG A 203 -8.81 0.28 7.08
CA ARG A 203 -8.48 1.37 6.15
C ARG A 203 -7.52 2.33 6.84
N PHE A 204 -6.69 3.01 6.10
CA PHE A 204 -5.89 4.09 6.64
C PHE A 204 -6.47 5.44 6.23
N VAL A 205 -6.44 6.38 7.15
CA VAL A 205 -6.77 7.79 6.91
C VAL A 205 -5.45 8.52 6.79
N ARG A 206 -5.22 9.15 5.64
CA ARG A 206 -4.02 9.91 5.40
C ARG A 206 -4.18 11.35 5.86
N ARG A 207 -3.21 11.82 6.64
CA ARG A 207 -3.08 13.23 7.00
C ARG A 207 -1.72 13.75 6.59
N THR A 208 -1.68 14.99 6.15
CA THR A 208 -0.45 15.63 5.64
C THR A 208 0.06 16.71 6.59
N PRO A 209 1.36 17.01 6.57
CA PRO A 209 1.94 18.15 7.27
C PRO A 209 1.24 19.45 6.87
N ASN A 210 0.92 20.31 7.85
CA ASN A 210 0.26 21.59 7.62
C ASN A 210 1.18 22.76 7.95
N ALA A 211 1.64 22.82 9.18
CA ALA A 211 2.52 23.89 9.67
C ALA A 211 3.57 23.31 10.62
N ILE A 212 4.75 23.93 10.63
CA ILE A 212 5.82 23.59 11.59
C ILE A 212 5.29 23.84 13.00
N ALA A 213 5.57 22.91 13.91
CA ALA A 213 5.15 22.95 15.29
C ALA A 213 6.33 23.20 16.25
N THR A 214 6.54 22.35 17.25
CA THR A 214 7.55 22.58 18.32
C THR A 214 8.98 22.56 17.82
N PHE A 215 9.32 21.69 16.87
CA PHE A 215 10.70 21.48 16.41
C PHE A 215 10.88 21.94 14.96
N SER A 216 11.97 22.70 14.71
CA SER A 216 12.38 23.18 13.39
C SER A 216 13.92 23.14 13.28
N GLN A 217 14.51 21.94 13.42
CA GLN A 217 15.96 21.76 13.45
C GLN A 217 16.53 21.28 12.11
N MET A 218 15.68 20.92 11.16
CA MET A 218 16.09 20.51 9.81
C MET A 218 16.01 21.68 8.85
N ALA A 219 16.90 21.72 7.87
CA ALA A 219 16.89 22.75 6.84
C ALA A 219 15.90 22.41 5.71
N GLY A 220 15.23 23.43 5.18
CA GLY A 220 14.25 23.32 4.11
C GLY A 220 12.88 23.86 4.51
N SER A 221 11.92 23.80 3.57
CA SER A 221 10.54 24.24 3.80
C SER A 221 9.65 23.03 4.11
N ILE A 222 8.63 23.21 4.96
CA ILE A 222 7.59 22.22 5.19
C ILE A 222 6.83 21.85 3.91
N ASP A 223 6.81 22.72 2.92
CA ASP A 223 6.16 22.47 1.65
C ASP A 223 6.80 21.29 0.90
N ALA A 224 8.10 21.03 1.13
CA ALA A 224 8.78 19.84 0.65
C ALA A 224 8.26 18.50 1.23
N LEU A 225 7.37 18.55 2.23
CA LEU A 225 6.68 17.38 2.76
C LEU A 225 5.24 17.25 2.23
N LYS A 226 4.78 18.21 1.44
CA LYS A 226 3.40 18.28 0.95
C LYS A 226 3.27 17.96 -0.53
N ASP A 227 4.29 18.30 -1.31
CA ASP A 227 4.27 18.22 -2.77
C ASP A 227 4.60 16.83 -3.33
N GLU A 228 5.13 15.94 -2.44
CA GLU A 228 5.47 14.54 -2.78
C GLU A 228 6.54 14.44 -3.88
N ASP A 229 7.21 15.53 -4.20
CA ASP A 229 8.34 15.59 -5.12
C ASP A 229 9.63 15.24 -4.37
N VAL A 230 10.29 14.14 -4.76
CA VAL A 230 11.57 13.74 -4.19
C VAL A 230 12.71 14.70 -4.53
N GLY A 231 12.49 15.62 -5.47
CA GLY A 231 13.42 16.72 -5.81
C GLY A 231 13.44 17.82 -4.76
N THR A 232 12.31 18.06 -4.09
CA THR A 232 12.19 18.97 -2.93
C THR A 232 12.37 18.16 -1.65
N ARG A 233 13.14 18.65 -0.71
CA ARG A 233 13.48 17.88 0.49
C ARG A 233 13.83 18.74 1.69
N LEU A 234 13.64 18.16 2.85
CA LEU A 234 14.29 18.60 4.08
C LEU A 234 15.63 17.91 4.24
N SER A 235 16.57 18.55 4.89
CA SER A 235 17.87 17.96 5.15
C SER A 235 18.29 18.11 6.62
N SER A 236 19.01 17.10 7.11
CA SER A 236 19.62 17.08 8.42
C SER A 236 21.12 16.78 8.27
N ASN A 237 21.96 17.52 8.98
CA ASN A 237 23.40 17.33 8.97
C ASN A 237 23.95 16.69 10.28
N ALA A 238 23.08 16.45 11.25
CA ALA A 238 23.44 15.82 12.52
C ALA A 238 22.37 14.87 13.02
N ALA A 239 22.76 13.81 13.68
CA ALA A 239 21.84 12.92 14.38
C ALA A 239 21.12 13.66 15.52
N GLY A 240 19.89 13.27 15.81
CA GLY A 240 19.06 13.87 16.85
C GLY A 240 18.30 15.12 16.43
N GLN A 241 18.47 15.63 15.21
CA GLN A 241 17.68 16.76 14.71
C GLN A 241 16.24 16.35 14.47
N ARG A 242 15.32 17.23 14.84
CA ARG A 242 13.86 17.02 14.77
C ARG A 242 13.19 18.09 13.93
N LEU A 243 12.18 17.67 13.20
CA LEU A 243 11.15 18.55 12.66
C LEU A 243 9.80 18.01 13.08
N SER A 244 8.94 18.86 13.61
CA SER A 244 7.56 18.49 13.94
C SER A 244 6.55 19.40 13.25
N PHE A 245 5.35 18.89 13.07
CA PHE A 245 4.30 19.59 12.34
C PHE A 245 2.91 19.20 12.86
N SER A 246 1.98 20.15 12.72
CA SER A 246 0.55 19.89 12.79
C SER A 246 0.09 19.20 11.52
N LEU A 247 -1.08 18.55 11.57
CA LEU A 247 -1.61 17.77 10.46
C LEU A 247 -2.91 18.36 9.93
N THR A 248 -3.12 18.21 8.62
CA THR A 248 -4.39 18.50 7.95
C THR A 248 -4.80 17.31 7.08
N GLY A 249 -6.04 17.31 6.60
CA GLY A 249 -6.60 16.27 5.73
C GLY A 249 -7.85 15.64 6.34
N PRO A 250 -8.32 14.55 5.73
CA PRO A 250 -9.50 13.83 6.21
C PRO A 250 -9.35 13.40 7.67
N THR A 251 -10.46 13.40 8.39
CA THR A 251 -10.52 12.93 9.79
C THR A 251 -11.01 11.49 9.92
N GLY A 252 -11.30 10.87 8.78
CA GLY A 252 -11.88 9.54 8.70
C GLY A 252 -13.41 9.56 8.65
N PRO A 253 -14.05 8.42 8.44
CA PRO A 253 -15.50 8.30 8.49
C PRO A 253 -16.04 8.64 9.88
N ALA A 254 -17.27 9.16 9.95
CA ALA A 254 -17.91 9.57 11.20
C ALA A 254 -18.07 8.41 12.22
N ALA A 255 -18.19 7.17 11.71
CA ALA A 255 -18.27 5.96 12.52
C ALA A 255 -16.97 5.15 12.36
N VAL A 256 -16.03 5.32 13.26
CA VAL A 256 -14.82 4.47 13.35
C VAL A 256 -15.01 3.50 14.51
N ALA A 257 -15.04 2.21 14.22
CA ALA A 257 -15.22 1.18 15.24
C ALA A 257 -14.01 1.08 16.18
N ALA A 258 -12.79 1.18 15.65
CA ALA A 258 -11.55 1.17 16.40
C ALA A 258 -10.39 1.75 15.54
N ILE A 259 -9.41 2.35 16.19
CA ILE A 259 -8.17 2.78 15.56
C ILE A 259 -7.09 1.73 15.87
N ALA A 260 -6.62 1.03 14.84
CA ALA A 260 -5.68 -0.08 14.99
C ALA A 260 -4.24 0.39 15.23
N GLY A 261 -3.93 1.65 14.94
CA GLY A 261 -2.62 2.23 15.17
C GLY A 261 -2.43 3.58 14.49
N VAL A 262 -1.37 4.26 14.86
CA VAL A 262 -0.89 5.50 14.26
C VAL A 262 0.43 5.21 13.55
N HIS A 263 0.59 5.73 12.33
CA HIS A 263 1.75 5.49 11.50
C HIS A 263 2.29 6.80 10.94
N VAL A 264 3.60 6.96 10.97
CA VAL A 264 4.29 8.02 10.24
C VAL A 264 5.07 7.37 9.10
N LYS A 265 4.68 7.68 7.88
CA LYS A 265 5.41 7.33 6.65
C LYS A 265 6.26 8.53 6.27
N GLN A 266 7.52 8.30 6.02
CA GLN A 266 8.45 9.28 5.44
C GLN A 266 9.27 8.62 4.33
N VAL A 267 9.60 9.38 3.31
CA VAL A 267 10.56 8.96 2.29
C VAL A 267 11.90 9.58 2.66
N ALA A 268 12.90 8.76 2.90
CA ALA A 268 14.21 9.20 3.38
C ALA A 268 15.36 8.59 2.58
N GLN A 269 16.44 9.35 2.47
CA GLN A 269 17.69 8.93 1.83
C GLN A 269 18.85 9.44 2.69
N ALA A 270 19.85 8.60 2.96
CA ALA A 270 21.06 9.00 3.61
C ALA A 270 21.96 9.79 2.65
N GLY A 271 22.66 10.80 3.17
CA GLY A 271 23.76 11.46 2.47
C GLY A 271 25.05 10.63 2.55
N THR A 272 26.11 11.17 1.94
CA THR A 272 27.46 10.57 2.06
C THR A 272 28.07 10.84 3.45
N VAL A 273 27.58 11.82 4.14
CA VAL A 273 27.97 12.22 5.51
C VAL A 273 26.71 12.56 6.31
N GLY A 274 26.80 12.48 7.63
CA GLY A 274 25.67 12.78 8.52
C GLY A 274 24.83 11.56 8.89
N PRO A 275 23.57 11.74 9.29
CA PRO A 275 22.69 10.67 9.76
C PRO A 275 22.46 9.60 8.72
N GLN A 276 22.48 8.34 9.14
CA GLN A 276 22.29 7.17 8.27
C GLN A 276 20.97 6.44 8.58
N ALA A 277 20.19 6.95 9.51
CA ALA A 277 18.90 6.41 9.89
C ALA A 277 17.86 7.51 10.09
N ALA A 278 16.59 7.12 10.02
CA ALA A 278 15.46 8.01 10.22
C ALA A 278 14.37 7.32 11.04
N ALA A 279 13.62 8.11 11.78
CA ALA A 279 12.46 7.64 12.53
C ALA A 279 11.35 8.70 12.51
N GLY A 280 10.12 8.28 12.71
CA GLY A 280 9.03 9.16 13.09
C GLY A 280 8.95 9.30 14.61
N PHE A 281 8.30 10.36 15.08
CA PHE A 281 7.90 10.48 16.48
C PHE A 281 6.52 11.10 16.61
N LEU A 282 5.87 10.81 17.73
CA LEU A 282 4.62 11.44 18.14
C LEU A 282 4.91 12.35 19.33
N ARG A 283 4.28 13.54 19.36
CA ARG A 283 4.39 14.43 20.51
C ARG A 283 3.03 14.52 21.20
N MET A 284 2.99 14.07 22.46
CA MET A 284 1.78 13.97 23.26
C MET A 284 2.05 14.50 24.66
N GLY A 285 1.21 15.40 25.13
CA GLY A 285 1.37 16.00 26.47
C GLY A 285 2.74 16.68 26.71
N GLY A 286 3.37 17.18 25.65
CA GLY A 286 4.71 17.76 25.73
C GLY A 286 5.88 16.75 25.69
N VAL A 287 5.60 15.45 25.65
CA VAL A 287 6.60 14.37 25.61
C VAL A 287 6.72 13.81 24.19
N ASN A 288 7.96 13.52 23.77
CA ASN A 288 8.24 12.87 22.49
C ASN A 288 8.28 11.35 22.67
N HIS A 289 7.58 10.65 21.80
CA HIS A 289 7.56 9.19 21.73
C HIS A 289 8.17 8.75 20.40
N ASP A 290 9.47 8.49 20.41
CA ASP A 290 10.25 8.14 19.25
C ASP A 290 10.01 6.69 18.85
N ALA A 291 9.86 6.42 17.56
CA ALA A 291 9.98 5.07 17.03
C ALA A 291 11.45 4.64 16.95
N ALA A 292 11.69 3.34 16.85
CA ALA A 292 13.02 2.84 16.60
C ALA A 292 13.54 3.36 15.24
N PRO A 293 14.77 3.90 15.17
CA PRO A 293 15.35 4.35 13.92
C PRO A 293 15.55 3.20 12.92
N VAL A 294 15.33 3.50 11.66
CA VAL A 294 15.53 2.58 10.54
C VAL A 294 16.65 3.11 9.65
N THR A 295 17.66 2.28 9.39
CA THR A 295 18.74 2.62 8.46
C THR A 295 18.17 2.91 7.07
N VAL A 296 18.59 4.01 6.48
CA VAL A 296 18.17 4.44 5.14
C VAL A 296 19.33 4.34 4.16
N PRO A 297 19.09 3.93 2.90
CA PRO A 297 20.14 3.79 1.91
C PRO A 297 20.61 5.15 1.41
N SER A 298 21.87 5.22 0.96
CA SER A 298 22.45 6.43 0.34
C SER A 298 22.20 6.54 -1.17
N LEU A 299 21.85 5.42 -1.83
CA LEU A 299 21.74 5.37 -3.29
C LEU A 299 20.37 5.81 -3.84
N ALA A 300 19.32 5.58 -3.07
CA ALA A 300 17.96 5.91 -3.49
C ALA A 300 17.06 6.22 -2.28
N PRO A 301 16.03 7.06 -2.44
CA PRO A 301 15.03 7.26 -1.41
C PRO A 301 14.29 5.96 -1.07
N ARG A 302 13.95 5.79 0.20
CA ARG A 302 13.21 4.65 0.72
C ARG A 302 12.08 5.10 1.65
N SER A 303 10.93 4.43 1.57
CA SER A 303 9.88 4.61 2.55
C SER A 303 10.27 4.00 3.90
N VAL A 304 10.16 4.79 4.95
CA VAL A 304 10.35 4.41 6.35
C VAL A 304 9.02 4.53 7.06
N TYR A 305 8.61 3.47 7.74
CA TYR A 305 7.36 3.40 8.50
C TYR A 305 7.66 3.33 9.99
N SER A 306 7.13 4.30 10.73
CA SER A 306 7.13 4.30 12.19
C SER A 306 5.72 4.02 12.68
N THR A 307 5.56 3.04 13.57
CA THR A 307 4.26 2.47 13.92
C THR A 307 4.06 2.41 15.42
N TRP A 308 2.91 2.88 15.88
CA TRP A 308 2.45 2.75 17.27
C TRP A 308 1.07 2.07 17.26
N ALA A 309 1.06 0.78 17.61
CA ALA A 309 -0.17 -0.01 17.72
C ALA A 309 -1.03 0.44 18.92
N LEU A 310 -0.38 0.92 19.98
CA LEU A 310 -1.01 1.49 21.16
C LEU A 310 -0.55 2.94 21.35
N ASN A 311 -1.34 3.70 22.08
CA ASN A 311 -0.98 5.03 22.54
C ASN A 311 0.28 4.94 23.41
N PRO A 312 1.41 5.53 23.01
CA PRO A 312 2.67 5.37 23.75
C PRO A 312 2.70 6.15 25.08
N ALA A 313 1.75 7.04 25.33
CA ALA A 313 1.70 7.80 26.58
C ALA A 313 1.18 6.96 27.75
N ASP A 314 0.28 6.01 27.51
CA ASP A 314 -0.42 5.24 28.55
C ASP A 314 -0.62 3.76 28.19
N SER A 315 -0.14 3.32 27.03
CA SER A 315 -0.32 1.97 26.49
C SER A 315 -1.78 1.57 26.26
N SER A 316 -2.69 2.53 26.17
CA SER A 316 -4.10 2.27 25.87
C SER A 316 -4.34 2.09 24.36
N ALA A 317 -5.51 1.57 24.00
CA ALA A 317 -5.96 1.58 22.61
C ALA A 317 -6.17 3.03 22.12
N TRP A 318 -5.88 3.27 20.84
CA TRP A 318 -6.11 4.56 20.23
C TRP A 318 -7.61 4.88 20.14
N THR A 319 -7.95 6.14 20.42
CA THR A 319 -9.28 6.72 20.20
C THR A 319 -9.14 8.00 19.39
N SER A 320 -10.23 8.50 18.82
CA SER A 320 -10.21 9.77 18.09
C SER A 320 -9.76 10.97 18.95
N VAL A 321 -9.96 10.89 20.26
CA VAL A 321 -9.57 11.93 21.23
C VAL A 321 -8.07 11.85 21.60
N THR A 322 -7.50 10.64 21.56
CA THR A 322 -6.09 10.42 21.95
C THR A 322 -5.11 10.49 20.78
N LEU A 323 -5.59 10.77 19.55
CA LEU A 323 -4.70 10.96 18.39
C LEU A 323 -3.75 12.14 18.62
N PRO A 324 -2.47 12.01 18.20
CA PRO A 324 -1.50 13.06 18.38
C PRO A 324 -1.87 14.30 17.55
N ALA A 325 -1.82 15.48 18.17
CA ALA A 325 -1.99 16.74 17.48
C ALA A 325 -0.72 17.16 16.73
N GLU A 326 0.44 16.65 17.15
CA GLU A 326 1.74 16.93 16.60
C GLU A 326 2.49 15.62 16.32
N VAL A 327 3.03 15.52 15.13
CA VAL A 327 3.89 14.41 14.71
C VAL A 327 5.17 14.97 14.12
N GLY A 328 6.19 14.14 13.97
CA GLY A 328 7.43 14.61 13.39
C GLY A 328 8.35 13.51 12.89
N ILE A 329 9.46 13.96 12.37
CA ILE A 329 10.56 13.16 11.85
C ILE A 329 11.83 13.44 12.64
N LEU A 330 12.66 12.42 12.79
CA LEU A 330 13.91 12.41 13.53
C LEU A 330 15.01 11.85 12.63
N SER A 331 16.12 12.53 12.53
CA SER A 331 17.37 12.01 11.96
C SER A 331 18.18 11.24 13.02
N ALA A 332 18.71 10.07 12.69
CA ALA A 332 19.43 9.23 13.64
C ALA A 332 20.72 8.62 13.04
#